data_647b625b2ce0de077213db9708a01f89
#
_entry.id   647b625b2ce0de077213db9708a01f89
#
_cell.length_a   1.000
_cell.length_b   1.000
_cell.length_c   1.000
_cell.angle_alpha   90.00
_cell.angle_beta   90.00
_cell.angle_gamma   90.00
#
_symmetry.space_group_name_H-M   'P 1'
#
loop_
_entity.id
_entity.type
_entity.pdbx_description
1 polymer ?
#
loop_
_entity_poly.entity_id
_entity_poly.type
_entity_poly.pdbx_seq_one_letter_code
_entity_poly.pdbx_strand_id
1 'polypeptide(L)'
;MAGAGSLMNDVRFLGGHGTSRIEGGRDNPYNNTHTADPDLARRWDGQYPSLWVTDGGGGTFFDIWTPGTFAQSGMLVSNTATEGRIYQMSSEHHVRYEVQLHNVSNWRIYALQTEEERGEGGFALPLEIDSSSNITVANFHIYRVISVFQPFPYAVKVSNSKDIRFRNIHCYSNSKVSFDGTIYDQAHDALMRQREFAWLDLSGAAPAAPPKRDSVVLADGAN
;
A
#
# COMPACT_ATOMS: atom_id res chain seq x y z
N MET A 1 -1.74 -9.25 -17.23
CA MET A 1 -1.73 -10.70 -16.93
C MET A 1 -3.15 -11.20 -17.04
N ALA A 2 -3.34 -12.27 -17.78
CA ALA A 2 -4.62 -12.61 -18.38
C ALA A 2 -5.38 -13.75 -17.68
N GLY A 3 -5.28 -13.92 -16.38
CA GLY A 3 -6.09 -14.90 -15.65
C GLY A 3 -5.41 -15.52 -14.45
N ALA A 4 -6.15 -16.34 -13.68
CA ALA A 4 -5.69 -16.90 -12.41
C ALA A 4 -4.44 -17.79 -12.50
N GLY A 5 -4.18 -18.38 -13.67
CA GLY A 5 -3.01 -19.22 -13.92
C GLY A 5 -1.75 -18.45 -14.36
N SER A 6 -1.82 -17.14 -14.49
CA SER A 6 -0.65 -16.33 -14.88
C SER A 6 0.36 -16.22 -13.73
N LEU A 7 1.64 -16.12 -14.08
CA LEU A 7 2.73 -15.96 -13.12
C LEU A 7 3.64 -14.80 -13.54
N MET A 8 3.96 -13.94 -12.58
CA MET A 8 5.04 -12.97 -12.67
C MET A 8 5.99 -13.22 -11.49
N ASN A 9 7.27 -13.40 -11.75
CA ASN A 9 8.25 -13.77 -10.74
C ASN A 9 9.57 -13.04 -10.95
N ASP A 10 10.15 -12.52 -9.88
CA ASP A 10 11.44 -11.81 -9.87
C ASP A 10 11.51 -10.66 -10.90
N VAL A 11 10.56 -9.74 -10.80
CA VAL A 11 10.46 -8.59 -11.73
C VAL A 11 10.68 -7.29 -10.98
N ARG A 12 11.51 -6.43 -11.55
CA ARG A 12 11.80 -5.09 -11.03
C ARG A 12 11.37 -4.02 -12.03
N PHE A 13 10.57 -3.08 -11.54
CA PHE A 13 10.11 -1.91 -12.31
C PHE A 13 10.91 -0.68 -11.89
N LEU A 14 12.12 -0.56 -12.36
CA LEU A 14 13.03 0.51 -11.96
C LEU A 14 12.68 1.82 -12.66
N GLY A 15 12.43 2.86 -11.88
CA GLY A 15 12.13 4.19 -12.37
C GLY A 15 12.55 5.27 -11.38
N GLY A 16 13.65 5.94 -11.62
CA GLY A 16 14.11 7.10 -10.85
C GLY A 16 14.97 6.78 -9.64
N HIS A 17 14.45 6.13 -8.65
CA HIS A 17 15.19 5.87 -7.41
C HIS A 17 16.43 5.02 -7.63
N GLY A 18 17.57 5.56 -7.21
CA GLY A 18 18.82 4.82 -7.21
C GLY A 18 19.30 4.32 -8.57
N THR A 19 18.77 4.85 -9.67
CA THR A 19 19.22 4.49 -11.03
C THR A 19 20.68 4.86 -11.22
N SER A 20 21.51 3.86 -11.49
CA SER A 20 22.95 4.07 -11.70
C SER A 20 23.20 4.68 -13.07
N ARG A 21 24.07 5.70 -13.13
CA ARG A 21 24.55 6.29 -14.37
C ARG A 21 25.69 5.46 -14.94
N ILE A 22 25.84 5.51 -16.27
CA ILE A 22 26.94 4.83 -16.97
C ILE A 22 28.31 5.37 -16.51
N GLU A 23 28.41 6.66 -16.26
CA GLU A 23 29.62 7.35 -15.79
C GLU A 23 29.83 7.31 -14.27
N GLY A 24 29.03 6.56 -13.56
CA GLY A 24 29.05 6.46 -12.10
C GLY A 24 28.13 7.47 -11.41
N GLY A 25 27.80 7.20 -10.16
CA GLY A 25 26.79 7.95 -9.41
C GLY A 25 25.39 7.40 -9.62
N ARG A 26 24.43 8.02 -8.95
CA ARG A 26 23.00 7.66 -9.04
C ARG A 26 22.20 8.86 -9.48
N ASP A 27 21.20 8.62 -10.32
CA ASP A 27 20.17 9.60 -10.59
C ASP A 27 19.15 9.58 -9.45
N ASN A 28 18.97 10.76 -8.89
CA ASN A 28 17.78 11.08 -8.13
C ASN A 28 17.08 12.23 -8.87
N PRO A 29 16.24 11.93 -9.86
CA PRO A 29 15.65 12.93 -10.74
C PRO A 29 14.63 13.82 -10.03
N TYR A 30 14.10 13.39 -8.91
CA TYR A 30 13.31 14.23 -8.04
C TYR A 30 14.18 14.78 -6.92
N ASN A 31 14.50 16.05 -7.04
CA ASN A 31 14.90 16.76 -5.84
C ASN A 31 13.69 16.81 -4.90
N ASN A 32 13.94 17.06 -3.65
CA ASN A 32 12.96 17.02 -2.53
C ASN A 32 11.67 17.86 -2.71
N THR A 33 11.42 18.44 -3.87
CA THR A 33 10.29 19.35 -4.10
C THR A 33 9.14 18.71 -4.89
N HIS A 34 9.41 17.69 -5.70
CA HIS A 34 8.41 17.20 -6.65
C HIS A 34 7.59 16.03 -6.11
N THR A 35 8.20 15.07 -5.47
CA THR A 35 7.48 13.92 -4.92
C THR A 35 6.76 14.23 -3.62
N ALA A 36 7.13 15.32 -2.95
CA ALA A 36 6.47 15.80 -1.75
C ALA A 36 5.35 16.82 -2.03
N ASP A 37 5.01 17.07 -3.27
CA ASP A 37 3.99 18.04 -3.62
C ASP A 37 2.60 17.41 -3.56
N PRO A 38 1.69 17.97 -2.73
CA PRO A 38 0.33 17.47 -2.62
C PRO A 38 -0.58 17.86 -3.80
N ASP A 39 -0.09 18.65 -4.75
CA ASP A 39 -0.89 19.08 -5.90
C ASP A 39 -1.20 17.92 -6.85
N LEU A 40 -2.45 17.48 -6.86
CA LEU A 40 -2.96 16.41 -7.71
C LEU A 40 -3.01 16.79 -9.21
N ALA A 41 -2.89 18.05 -9.55
CA ALA A 41 -2.95 18.52 -10.93
C ALA A 41 -1.59 18.52 -11.63
N ARG A 42 -0.53 18.08 -10.98
CA ARG A 42 0.77 17.96 -11.64
C ARG A 42 0.75 16.97 -12.78
N ARG A 43 1.42 17.32 -13.86
CA ARG A 43 1.41 16.50 -15.08
C ARG A 43 1.97 15.10 -14.90
N TRP A 44 2.96 14.92 -14.04
CA TRP A 44 3.52 13.60 -13.75
C TRP A 44 2.72 12.76 -12.77
N ASP A 45 1.86 13.39 -11.98
CA ASP A 45 0.96 12.65 -11.09
C ASP A 45 -0.11 11.87 -11.86
N GLY A 46 -0.30 12.17 -13.13
CA GLY A 46 -1.16 11.44 -14.03
C GLY A 46 -0.47 10.30 -14.78
N GLN A 47 0.76 9.96 -14.43
CA GLN A 47 1.45 8.83 -15.05
C GLN A 47 0.85 7.49 -14.63
N TYR A 48 1.07 6.51 -15.49
CA TYR A 48 0.60 5.15 -15.23
C TYR A 48 1.30 4.54 -14.00
N PRO A 49 0.66 3.57 -13.34
CA PRO A 49 1.34 2.77 -12.33
C PRO A 49 2.51 1.99 -12.93
N SER A 50 3.49 1.63 -12.10
CA SER A 50 4.59 0.75 -12.52
C SER A 50 4.07 -0.61 -13.00
N LEU A 51 3.06 -1.14 -12.32
CA LEU A 51 2.37 -2.37 -12.70
C LEU A 51 0.86 -2.16 -12.65
N TRP A 52 0.18 -2.39 -13.78
CA TRP A 52 -1.27 -2.32 -13.84
C TRP A 52 -1.87 -3.67 -14.24
N VAL A 53 -2.72 -4.21 -13.37
CA VAL A 53 -3.51 -5.40 -13.61
C VAL A 53 -4.98 -5.00 -13.68
N THR A 54 -5.61 -5.19 -14.82
CA THR A 54 -6.98 -4.70 -15.06
C THR A 54 -7.78 -5.65 -15.94
N ASP A 55 -9.07 -5.36 -16.12
CA ASP A 55 -9.99 -5.99 -17.07
C ASP A 55 -10.00 -7.51 -16.99
N GLY A 56 -10.24 -8.03 -15.80
CA GLY A 56 -10.28 -9.47 -15.55
C GLY A 56 -8.90 -10.11 -15.41
N GLY A 57 -7.84 -9.31 -15.33
CA GLY A 57 -6.49 -9.80 -15.04
C GLY A 57 -6.37 -10.36 -13.62
N GLY A 58 -5.45 -11.29 -13.42
CA GLY A 58 -5.15 -11.91 -12.13
C GLY A 58 -3.91 -12.78 -12.20
N GLY A 59 -3.76 -13.72 -11.27
CA GLY A 59 -2.64 -14.64 -11.24
C GLY A 59 -1.75 -14.49 -10.00
N THR A 60 -0.56 -15.02 -10.08
CA THR A 60 0.41 -15.02 -8.99
C THR A 60 1.55 -14.06 -9.31
N PHE A 61 1.84 -13.19 -8.36
CA PHE A 61 2.93 -12.21 -8.39
C PHE A 61 3.88 -12.56 -7.25
N PHE A 62 5.10 -12.88 -7.59
CA PHE A 62 6.09 -13.34 -6.62
C PHE A 62 7.36 -12.54 -6.75
N ASP A 63 7.87 -12.02 -5.63
CA ASP A 63 9.12 -11.24 -5.58
C ASP A 63 9.14 -10.07 -6.59
N ILE A 64 8.22 -9.15 -6.41
CA ILE A 64 8.08 -7.95 -7.25
C ILE A 64 8.66 -6.74 -6.52
N TRP A 65 9.46 -5.96 -7.21
CA TRP A 65 9.97 -4.70 -6.67
C TRP A 65 9.65 -3.52 -7.61
N THR A 66 9.01 -2.50 -7.06
CA THR A 66 8.62 -1.30 -7.82
C THR A 66 9.12 -0.04 -7.13
N PRO A 67 10.42 0.32 -7.25
CA PRO A 67 10.94 1.58 -6.73
C PRO A 67 10.81 2.67 -7.80
N GLY A 68 9.65 3.31 -7.89
CA GLY A 68 9.35 4.17 -9.03
C GLY A 68 8.94 5.59 -8.66
N THR A 69 9.88 6.51 -8.55
CA THR A 69 9.61 7.93 -8.22
C THR A 69 8.85 8.70 -9.30
N PHE A 70 8.69 8.13 -10.49
CA PHE A 70 7.94 8.75 -11.59
C PHE A 70 6.54 8.20 -11.77
N ALA A 71 6.26 7.04 -11.22
CA ALA A 71 4.96 6.40 -11.37
C ALA A 71 3.97 6.93 -10.32
N GLN A 72 2.71 7.02 -10.70
CA GLN A 72 1.64 7.40 -9.79
C GLN A 72 1.51 6.42 -8.63
N SER A 73 1.63 5.13 -8.93
CA SER A 73 1.62 4.05 -7.95
C SER A 73 2.53 2.90 -8.37
N GLY A 74 2.95 2.08 -7.41
CA GLY A 74 3.73 0.89 -7.68
C GLY A 74 2.90 -0.19 -8.34
N MET A 75 1.72 -0.46 -7.77
CA MET A 75 0.78 -1.40 -8.35
C MET A 75 -0.65 -0.87 -8.28
N LEU A 76 -1.34 -0.91 -9.40
CA LEU A 76 -2.78 -0.74 -9.48
C LEU A 76 -3.41 -2.05 -9.94
N VAL A 77 -4.34 -2.57 -9.16
CA VAL A 77 -5.26 -3.62 -9.61
C VAL A 77 -6.64 -3.00 -9.75
N SER A 78 -7.28 -3.19 -10.90
CA SER A 78 -8.59 -2.60 -11.13
C SER A 78 -9.52 -3.49 -11.97
N ASN A 79 -10.82 -3.39 -11.70
CA ASN A 79 -11.87 -4.01 -12.52
C ASN A 79 -11.65 -5.51 -12.75
N THR A 80 -11.41 -6.26 -11.69
CA THR A 80 -11.21 -7.70 -11.80
C THR A 80 -11.80 -8.48 -10.63
N ALA A 81 -12.46 -9.59 -10.96
CA ALA A 81 -12.87 -10.62 -10.01
C ALA A 81 -12.02 -11.90 -10.12
N THR A 82 -11.06 -11.90 -11.03
CA THR A 82 -10.13 -13.02 -11.19
C THR A 82 -9.21 -13.10 -9.99
N GLU A 83 -9.03 -14.30 -9.48
CA GLU A 83 -8.18 -14.53 -8.32
C GLU A 83 -6.75 -14.04 -8.57
N GLY A 84 -6.23 -13.28 -7.57
CA GLY A 84 -4.87 -12.81 -7.56
C GLY A 84 -4.16 -13.09 -6.23
N ARG A 85 -2.87 -13.37 -6.32
CA ARG A 85 -2.02 -13.61 -5.15
C ARG A 85 -0.71 -12.86 -5.30
N ILE A 86 -0.38 -12.07 -4.30
CA ILE A 86 0.93 -11.43 -4.18
C ILE A 86 1.68 -12.14 -3.05
N TYR A 87 2.86 -12.65 -3.37
CA TYR A 87 3.80 -13.19 -2.40
C TYR A 87 5.09 -12.41 -2.47
N GLN A 88 5.35 -11.60 -1.46
CA GLN A 88 6.52 -10.75 -1.39
C GLN A 88 6.54 -9.69 -2.52
N MET A 89 6.17 -8.50 -2.14
CA MET A 89 6.27 -7.32 -3.00
C MET A 89 6.82 -6.16 -2.18
N SER A 90 7.74 -5.41 -2.77
CA SER A 90 8.19 -4.12 -2.26
C SER A 90 7.75 -3.04 -3.22
N SER A 91 7.00 -2.06 -2.72
CA SER A 91 6.50 -0.92 -3.47
C SER A 91 6.97 0.35 -2.77
N GLU A 92 7.76 1.16 -3.46
CA GLU A 92 8.56 2.21 -2.81
C GLU A 92 8.57 3.51 -3.62
N HIS A 93 8.41 4.63 -2.92
CA HIS A 93 8.72 5.97 -3.43
C HIS A 93 7.83 6.48 -4.56
N HIS A 94 6.62 5.95 -4.70
CA HIS A 94 5.69 6.41 -5.73
C HIS A 94 5.06 7.76 -5.39
N VAL A 95 4.48 8.41 -6.37
CA VAL A 95 4.03 9.80 -6.22
C VAL A 95 2.81 9.92 -5.32
N ARG A 96 1.83 9.03 -5.46
CA ARG A 96 0.54 9.13 -4.76
C ARG A 96 0.17 7.90 -3.94
N TYR A 97 0.46 6.73 -4.46
CA TYR A 97 0.08 5.47 -3.85
C TYR A 97 1.19 4.45 -4.01
N GLU A 98 1.33 3.60 -3.05
CA GLU A 98 2.18 2.44 -3.25
C GLU A 98 1.39 1.31 -3.91
N VAL A 99 0.25 0.92 -3.33
CA VAL A 99 -0.62 -0.13 -3.90
C VAL A 99 -2.08 0.31 -3.87
N GLN A 100 -2.79 0.07 -4.95
CA GLN A 100 -4.22 0.36 -5.08
C GLN A 100 -5.01 -0.86 -5.57
N LEU A 101 -6.15 -1.11 -4.93
CA LEU A 101 -7.14 -2.09 -5.36
C LEU A 101 -8.47 -1.37 -5.58
N HIS A 102 -8.92 -1.24 -6.83
CA HIS A 102 -10.15 -0.57 -7.21
C HIS A 102 -11.10 -1.49 -7.96
N ASN A 103 -12.28 -1.78 -7.40
CA ASN A 103 -13.24 -2.71 -7.96
C ASN A 103 -12.62 -4.10 -8.20
N VAL A 104 -12.06 -4.67 -7.13
CA VAL A 104 -11.29 -5.92 -7.14
C VAL A 104 -11.92 -6.92 -6.18
N SER A 105 -11.96 -8.18 -6.56
CA SER A 105 -12.33 -9.23 -5.62
C SER A 105 -11.45 -10.47 -5.70
N ASN A 106 -11.42 -11.25 -4.60
CA ASN A 106 -10.71 -12.51 -4.50
C ASN A 106 -9.18 -12.39 -4.55
N TRP A 107 -8.61 -11.35 -3.93
CA TRP A 107 -7.16 -11.17 -3.87
C TRP A 107 -6.58 -11.48 -2.49
N ARG A 108 -5.37 -12.01 -2.50
CA ARG A 108 -4.56 -12.33 -1.32
C ARG A 108 -3.21 -11.65 -1.45
N ILE A 109 -2.84 -10.85 -0.47
CA ILE A 109 -1.57 -10.12 -0.44
C ILE A 109 -0.80 -10.58 0.80
N TYR A 110 0.35 -11.19 0.57
CA TYR A 110 1.22 -11.71 1.61
C TYR A 110 2.61 -11.09 1.51
N ALA A 111 3.14 -10.62 2.64
CA ALA A 111 4.46 -10.01 2.73
C ALA A 111 4.63 -8.81 1.77
N LEU A 112 3.69 -7.88 1.83
CA LEU A 112 3.84 -6.58 1.19
C LEU A 112 4.72 -5.68 2.06
N GLN A 113 5.66 -4.99 1.43
CA GLN A 113 6.36 -3.84 2.02
C GLN A 113 6.01 -2.58 1.24
N THR A 114 5.84 -1.48 1.93
CA THR A 114 5.80 -0.14 1.32
C THR A 114 6.77 0.78 2.03
N GLU A 115 7.34 1.70 1.27
CA GLU A 115 8.25 2.70 1.82
C GLU A 115 7.97 4.08 1.23
N GLU A 116 7.70 5.04 2.12
CA GLU A 116 7.60 6.45 1.79
C GLU A 116 8.86 7.16 2.29
N GLU A 117 9.55 7.87 1.41
CA GLU A 117 10.79 8.55 1.74
C GLU A 117 10.68 10.06 1.55
N ARG A 118 11.51 10.80 2.29
CA ARG A 118 11.55 12.24 2.15
C ARG A 118 12.03 12.65 0.76
N GLY A 119 11.19 13.40 0.05
CA GLY A 119 11.49 13.84 -1.31
C GLY A 119 11.22 12.78 -2.38
N GLU A 120 10.87 11.56 -1.97
CA GLU A 120 10.53 10.45 -2.86
C GLU A 120 9.29 9.74 -2.30
N GLY A 121 8.11 10.15 -2.76
CA GLY A 121 6.85 9.55 -2.34
C GLY A 121 6.45 9.83 -0.88
N GLY A 122 6.94 10.89 -0.27
CA GLY A 122 6.68 11.19 1.16
C GLY A 122 5.21 11.41 1.52
N PHE A 123 4.34 11.57 0.53
CA PHE A 123 2.88 11.67 0.68
C PHE A 123 2.11 10.51 0.05
N ALA A 124 2.81 9.49 -0.44
CA ALA A 124 2.14 8.33 -0.99
C ALA A 124 1.31 7.60 0.09
N LEU A 125 0.12 7.17 -0.29
CA LEU A 125 -0.68 6.30 0.56
C LEU A 125 -0.22 4.85 0.37
N PRO A 126 0.23 4.17 1.42
CA PRO A 126 0.75 2.81 1.30
C PRO A 126 -0.22 1.81 0.66
N LEU A 127 -1.50 1.83 1.07
CA LEU A 127 -2.50 0.94 0.49
C LEU A 127 -3.88 1.59 0.44
N GLU A 128 -4.49 1.60 -0.74
CA GLU A 128 -5.89 1.95 -0.93
C GLU A 128 -6.69 0.72 -1.39
N ILE A 129 -7.83 0.49 -0.75
CA ILE A 129 -8.80 -0.55 -1.14
C ILE A 129 -10.15 0.13 -1.30
N ASP A 130 -10.61 0.27 -2.52
CA ASP A 130 -11.90 0.89 -2.82
C ASP A 130 -12.78 -0.04 -3.66
N SER A 131 -14.09 -0.02 -3.37
CA SER A 131 -15.11 -0.76 -4.12
C SER A 131 -14.77 -2.25 -4.31
N SER A 132 -14.12 -2.86 -3.34
CA SER A 132 -13.50 -4.18 -3.42
C SER A 132 -14.10 -5.17 -2.42
N SER A 133 -13.87 -6.46 -2.63
CA SER A 133 -14.40 -7.49 -1.74
C SER A 133 -13.55 -8.75 -1.68
N ASN A 134 -13.65 -9.48 -0.55
CA ASN A 134 -12.90 -10.72 -0.31
C ASN A 134 -11.38 -10.55 -0.54
N ILE A 135 -10.82 -9.54 0.14
CA ILE A 135 -9.40 -9.22 0.12
C ILE A 135 -8.76 -9.65 1.45
N THR A 136 -7.62 -10.28 1.38
CA THR A 136 -6.81 -10.57 2.57
C THR A 136 -5.43 -9.95 2.43
N VAL A 137 -5.01 -9.21 3.44
CA VAL A 137 -3.66 -8.63 3.53
C VAL A 137 -3.00 -9.17 4.80
N ALA A 138 -1.88 -9.85 4.64
CA ALA A 138 -1.18 -10.45 5.78
C ALA A 138 0.32 -10.19 5.71
N ASN A 139 0.93 -9.96 6.87
CA ASN A 139 2.34 -9.61 7.01
C ASN A 139 2.72 -8.37 6.19
N PHE A 140 1.92 -7.32 6.33
CA PHE A 140 2.16 -6.06 5.64
C PHE A 140 3.10 -5.19 6.49
N HIS A 141 4.22 -4.83 5.90
CA HIS A 141 5.24 -3.99 6.49
C HIS A 141 5.19 -2.59 5.88
N ILE A 142 4.80 -1.63 6.68
CA ILE A 142 4.63 -0.24 6.28
C ILE A 142 5.73 0.58 6.90
N TYR A 143 6.59 1.15 6.09
CA TYR A 143 7.76 1.88 6.52
C TYR A 143 7.74 3.31 6.02
N ARG A 144 8.09 4.27 6.88
CA ARG A 144 8.11 5.69 6.53
C ARG A 144 9.40 6.35 6.98
N VAL A 145 10.17 6.90 6.03
CA VAL A 145 11.51 7.47 6.23
C VAL A 145 11.53 8.94 5.82
N ILE A 146 10.71 9.76 6.43
CA ILE A 146 10.58 11.17 6.02
C ILE A 146 11.48 12.15 6.77
N SER A 147 12.08 11.73 7.88
CA SER A 147 13.04 12.50 8.69
C SER A 147 12.56 13.87 9.21
N VAL A 148 11.26 14.12 9.15
CA VAL A 148 10.61 15.34 9.63
C VAL A 148 9.36 14.99 10.43
N PHE A 149 8.96 15.86 11.34
CA PHE A 149 7.70 15.70 12.05
C PHE A 149 6.54 16.08 11.12
N GLN A 150 6.09 15.12 10.37
CA GLN A 150 4.98 15.27 9.44
C GLN A 150 4.08 14.05 9.53
N PRO A 151 3.10 14.06 10.43
CA PRO A 151 2.16 12.96 10.55
C PRO A 151 1.34 12.80 9.28
N PHE A 152 1.05 11.56 8.96
CA PHE A 152 0.13 11.19 7.90
C PHE A 152 -1.09 10.54 8.54
N PRO A 153 -2.32 10.82 8.09
CA PRO A 153 -3.50 10.44 8.85
C PRO A 153 -3.65 8.92 9.00
N TYR A 154 -3.33 8.16 7.97
CA TYR A 154 -3.41 6.69 7.98
C TYR A 154 -2.52 6.08 6.90
N ALA A 155 -2.19 4.80 7.07
CA ALA A 155 -1.41 4.04 6.10
C ALA A 155 -2.27 3.25 5.12
N VAL A 156 -3.44 2.82 5.55
CA VAL A 156 -4.39 2.07 4.75
C VAL A 156 -5.73 2.77 4.75
N LYS A 157 -6.31 2.95 3.58
CA LYS A 157 -7.68 3.43 3.42
C LYS A 157 -8.55 2.34 2.82
N VAL A 158 -9.67 2.07 3.47
CA VAL A 158 -10.71 1.17 2.97
C VAL A 158 -11.99 1.95 2.77
N SER A 159 -12.53 1.93 1.55
CA SER A 159 -13.77 2.61 1.19
C SER A 159 -14.66 1.70 0.34
N ASN A 160 -15.98 1.81 0.51
CA ASN A 160 -16.98 1.10 -0.31
C ASN A 160 -16.74 -0.42 -0.45
N SER A 161 -16.07 -1.04 0.52
CA SER A 161 -15.55 -2.40 0.43
C SER A 161 -16.10 -3.29 1.53
N LYS A 162 -16.05 -4.61 1.31
CA LYS A 162 -16.53 -5.61 2.27
C LYS A 162 -15.66 -6.86 2.29
N ASP A 163 -15.70 -7.60 3.38
CA ASP A 163 -14.92 -8.83 3.55
C ASP A 163 -13.40 -8.57 3.36
N ILE A 164 -12.91 -7.48 3.95
CA ILE A 164 -11.50 -7.10 3.93
C ILE A 164 -10.85 -7.55 5.23
N ARG A 165 -9.82 -8.36 5.14
CA ARG A 165 -9.14 -8.97 6.29
C ARG A 165 -7.70 -8.54 6.36
N PHE A 166 -7.31 -8.06 7.53
CA PHE A 166 -5.93 -7.70 7.84
C PHE A 166 -5.38 -8.61 8.93
N ARG A 167 -4.15 -9.09 8.76
CA ARG A 167 -3.48 -9.90 9.75
C ARG A 167 -2.01 -9.52 9.83
N ASN A 168 -1.52 -9.30 11.04
CA ASN A 168 -0.12 -8.99 11.31
C ASN A 168 0.38 -7.81 10.47
N ILE A 169 -0.19 -6.63 10.72
CA ILE A 169 0.23 -5.38 10.09
C ILE A 169 1.30 -4.74 10.96
N HIS A 170 2.37 -4.34 10.35
CA HIS A 170 3.49 -3.71 11.02
C HIS A 170 3.78 -2.34 10.41
N CYS A 171 3.53 -1.30 11.17
CA CYS A 171 3.67 0.09 10.73
C CYS A 171 4.68 0.81 11.62
N TYR A 172 5.75 1.34 11.04
CA TYR A 172 6.73 2.08 11.81
C TYR A 172 7.43 3.17 10.98
N SER A 173 8.15 4.03 11.67
CA SER A 173 8.97 5.07 11.08
C SER A 173 10.26 5.23 11.86
N ASN A 174 11.36 5.45 11.18
CA ASN A 174 12.59 5.92 11.82
C ASN A 174 12.57 7.44 12.08
N SER A 175 11.52 8.12 11.68
CA SER A 175 11.36 9.58 11.76
C SER A 175 10.59 10.06 12.99
N LYS A 176 10.36 9.22 13.98
CA LYS A 176 9.61 9.46 15.23
C LYS A 176 8.09 9.59 15.08
N VAL A 177 7.58 10.00 13.93
CA VAL A 177 6.14 10.07 13.63
C VAL A 177 5.88 9.42 12.30
N SER A 178 5.06 8.37 12.30
CA SER A 178 4.70 7.67 11.07
C SER A 178 3.31 8.09 10.60
N PHE A 179 2.30 7.57 11.26
CA PHE A 179 0.90 7.78 10.92
C PHE A 179 0.10 8.02 12.21
N ASP A 180 -0.99 8.77 12.12
CA ASP A 180 -1.92 8.97 13.24
C ASP A 180 -2.64 7.67 13.58
N GLY A 181 -3.00 6.90 12.55
CA GLY A 181 -3.53 5.56 12.66
C GLY A 181 -2.98 4.65 11.58
N THR A 182 -3.32 3.38 11.63
CA THR A 182 -2.84 2.41 10.63
C THR A 182 -3.86 2.17 9.54
N ILE A 183 -5.10 1.87 9.91
CA ILE A 183 -6.17 1.58 8.96
C ILE A 183 -7.32 2.54 9.20
N TYR A 184 -7.78 3.19 8.16
CA TYR A 184 -9.00 4.00 8.14
C TYR A 184 -10.10 3.27 7.36
N ASP A 185 -11.15 2.88 8.07
CA ASP A 185 -12.38 2.37 7.49
C ASP A 185 -13.35 3.54 7.28
N GLN A 186 -13.49 3.97 6.04
CA GLN A 186 -14.33 5.11 5.70
C GLN A 186 -15.83 4.84 5.94
N ALA A 187 -16.28 3.60 5.78
CA ALA A 187 -17.69 3.26 5.96
C ALA A 187 -18.17 3.46 7.40
N HIS A 188 -17.29 3.29 8.36
CA HIS A 188 -17.58 3.41 9.78
C HIS A 188 -16.94 4.64 10.43
N ASP A 189 -16.24 5.48 9.65
CA ASP A 189 -15.42 6.58 10.15
C ASP A 189 -14.50 6.15 11.30
N ALA A 190 -13.85 5.01 11.11
CA ALA A 190 -13.07 4.36 12.15
C ALA A 190 -11.58 4.33 11.80
N LEU A 191 -10.76 4.88 12.69
CA LEU A 191 -9.31 4.86 12.59
C LEU A 191 -8.73 3.88 13.62
N MET A 192 -8.07 2.85 13.13
CA MET A 192 -7.50 1.78 13.94
C MET A 192 -5.98 1.81 13.90
N ARG A 193 -5.34 1.53 15.04
CA ARG A 193 -3.89 1.43 15.15
C ARG A 193 -3.45 -0.02 15.13
N GLN A 194 -2.29 -0.30 14.57
CA GLN A 194 -1.74 -1.67 14.51
C GLN A 194 -1.66 -2.37 15.86
N ARG A 195 -1.53 -1.62 16.95
CA ARG A 195 -1.46 -2.17 18.32
C ARG A 195 -2.80 -2.64 18.87
N GLU A 196 -3.88 -2.32 18.18
CA GLU A 196 -5.25 -2.61 18.61
C GLU A 196 -5.76 -3.94 18.06
N PHE A 197 -5.06 -4.54 17.11
CA PHE A 197 -5.48 -5.80 16.51
C PHE A 197 -4.29 -6.65 16.03
N ALA A 198 -4.38 -7.95 16.18
CA ALA A 198 -3.58 -8.91 15.44
C ALA A 198 -4.31 -9.40 14.18
N TRP A 199 -5.61 -9.38 14.22
CA TRP A 199 -6.49 -9.70 13.11
C TRP A 199 -7.68 -8.74 13.10
N LEU A 200 -7.97 -8.18 11.93
CA LEU A 200 -9.10 -7.30 11.68
C LEU A 200 -9.88 -7.81 10.47
N ASP A 201 -11.18 -7.95 10.62
CA ASP A 201 -12.13 -8.30 9.55
C ASP A 201 -13.13 -7.17 9.37
N LEU A 202 -13.10 -6.53 8.22
CA LEU A 202 -14.05 -5.50 7.80
C LEU A 202 -15.08 -6.17 6.88
N SER A 203 -16.11 -6.73 7.47
CA SER A 203 -17.12 -7.51 6.74
C SER A 203 -18.05 -6.67 5.86
N GLY A 204 -18.04 -5.34 6.05
CA GLY A 204 -18.91 -4.41 5.33
C GLY A 204 -20.36 -4.40 5.82
N ALA A 205 -20.72 -5.23 6.79
CA ALA A 205 -21.93 -5.05 7.55
C ALA A 205 -21.68 -3.99 8.61
N ALA A 206 -22.54 -2.99 8.72
CA ALA A 206 -22.48 -2.09 9.86
C ALA A 206 -22.55 -2.96 11.14
N PRO A 207 -21.55 -2.92 12.03
CA PRO A 207 -21.59 -3.75 13.21
C PRO A 207 -22.80 -3.35 14.02
N ALA A 208 -23.66 -4.31 14.34
CA ALA A 208 -24.75 -4.12 15.31
C ALA A 208 -24.20 -3.82 16.72
N ALA A 209 -22.90 -3.98 16.90
CA ALA A 209 -22.14 -3.65 18.10
C ALA A 209 -20.66 -3.44 17.73
N PRO A 210 -19.91 -2.64 18.50
CA PRO A 210 -18.46 -2.55 18.30
C PRO A 210 -17.83 -3.93 18.34
N PRO A 211 -16.76 -4.17 17.55
CA PRO A 211 -16.08 -5.47 17.53
C PRO A 211 -15.77 -5.88 18.96
N LYS A 212 -16.14 -7.10 19.32
CA LYS A 212 -15.83 -7.61 20.65
C LYS A 212 -14.33 -7.50 20.86
N ARG A 213 -13.92 -6.90 21.97
CA ARG A 213 -12.52 -6.75 22.36
C ARG A 213 -11.73 -8.06 22.43
N ASP A 214 -12.42 -9.19 22.37
CA ASP A 214 -11.85 -10.54 22.46
C ASP A 214 -10.93 -10.91 21.28
N SER A 215 -10.93 -10.12 20.19
CA SER A 215 -10.00 -10.28 19.08
C SER A 215 -8.83 -9.27 19.11
N VAL A 216 -8.81 -8.41 20.12
CA VAL A 216 -7.73 -7.45 20.32
C VAL A 216 -6.69 -8.07 21.23
N VAL A 217 -5.63 -8.60 20.67
CA VAL A 217 -4.43 -8.89 21.45
C VAL A 217 -3.74 -7.56 21.68
N LEU A 218 -3.93 -6.98 22.85
CA LEU A 218 -3.07 -5.91 23.33
C LEU A 218 -1.68 -6.54 23.43
N ALA A 219 -0.75 -6.13 22.59
CA ALA A 219 0.64 -6.42 22.82
C ALA A 219 0.99 -5.71 24.15
N ASP A 220 1.20 -6.49 25.22
CA ASP A 220 1.69 -5.98 26.48
C ASP A 220 2.95 -5.16 26.18
N GLY A 221 2.93 -3.92 26.64
CA GLY A 221 3.99 -2.99 26.42
C GLY A 221 5.30 -3.56 26.97
N ALA A 222 6.21 -3.86 26.07
CA ALA A 222 7.62 -3.85 26.41
C ALA A 222 8.04 -2.38 26.50
N ASN A 223 8.38 -1.96 27.70
CA ASN A 223 9.07 -0.70 28.00
C ASN A 223 10.36 -0.55 27.19
#